data_a7c6fc7c8c2f0e17d42dd5d920b23b7c
#
_entry.id   a7c6fc7c8c2f0e17d42dd5d920b23b7c
#
_cell.length_a   1.000
_cell.length_b   1.000
_cell.length_c   1.000
_cell.angle_alpha   90.00
_cell.angle_beta   90.00
_cell.angle_gamma   90.00
#
_symmetry.space_group_name_H-M   'P 1'
#
loop_
_entity.id
_entity.type
_entity.pdbx_description
1 polymer ?
#
loop_
_entity_poly.entity_id
_entity_poly.type
_entity_poly.pdbx_seq_one_letter_code
_entity_poly.pdbx_strand_id
1 'polypeptide(L)'
;ALAVGRVSRLPDGRWELTYYLHNTVTGALTDSAVFTTSGNDVRMCAHRIADRIYTNLTGEGPIFASKLVYVAQLARNRYELVISDSDGGNRQAALQSHEPIISPVWSPDGKKIPYVSFEDRKPIIYVQELATGARHAICAFRGNNSAPAFSADGGTLAVALSRDGLTQIYLMNANGTGLRRFTKSYGIDTEPCFSADGQWVYFTSDRGGAPQIYRQPLAGGPAERVTFGSSYAISPTVSRDGRYLSYISRIDGRFRTAVMDLTTGQNTLVTTTDRDESPSFAPNGRFLVYATEVNGRGVLGTASVDGRLSTRLTGLGDI
;
A
#
# COMPACT_ATOMS: atom_id res chain seq x y z
N ALA A 1 23.23 8.57 18.80
CA ALA A 1 24.00 8.76 17.56
C ALA A 1 23.93 10.23 17.12
N LEU A 2 24.95 10.71 16.41
CA LEU A 2 25.03 12.03 15.79
C LEU A 2 25.23 11.84 14.27
N ALA A 3 24.32 12.37 13.48
CA ALA A 3 24.48 12.45 12.03
C ALA A 3 24.91 13.86 11.63
N VAL A 4 26.00 13.96 10.87
CA VAL A 4 26.52 15.24 10.35
C VAL A 4 26.52 15.14 8.84
N GLY A 5 25.94 16.13 8.17
CA GLY A 5 25.83 16.16 6.71
C GLY A 5 26.49 17.39 6.10
N ARG A 6 26.93 17.25 4.86
CA ARG A 6 27.37 18.32 3.98
C ARG A 6 26.69 18.20 2.63
N VAL A 7 26.24 19.33 2.09
CA VAL A 7 25.70 19.43 0.73
C VAL A 7 26.52 20.48 -0.01
N SER A 8 27.03 20.12 -1.18
CA SER A 8 27.83 21.02 -2.04
C SER A 8 27.44 20.87 -3.50
N ARG A 9 27.50 21.97 -4.25
CA ARG A 9 27.29 21.95 -5.70
C ARG A 9 28.61 21.73 -6.40
N LEU A 10 28.65 20.76 -7.31
CA LEU A 10 29.84 20.44 -8.12
C LEU A 10 29.96 21.40 -9.32
N PRO A 11 31.18 21.54 -9.91
CA PRO A 11 31.38 22.39 -11.09
C PRO A 11 30.54 22.01 -12.31
N ASP A 12 30.14 20.73 -12.43
CA ASP A 12 29.30 20.22 -13.50
C ASP A 12 27.80 20.45 -13.28
N GLY A 13 27.43 21.15 -12.18
CA GLY A 13 26.07 21.47 -11.80
C GLY A 13 25.33 20.41 -11.01
N ARG A 14 25.93 19.23 -10.80
CA ARG A 14 25.38 18.20 -9.91
C ARG A 14 25.56 18.60 -8.44
N TRP A 15 24.91 17.84 -7.57
CA TRP A 15 25.01 17.99 -6.12
C TRP A 15 25.74 16.79 -5.52
N GLU A 16 26.59 17.07 -4.57
CA GLU A 16 27.23 16.08 -3.71
C GLU A 16 26.67 16.20 -2.30
N LEU A 17 26.16 15.07 -1.78
CA LEU A 17 25.68 14.94 -0.42
C LEU A 17 26.56 13.94 0.31
N THR A 18 27.18 14.39 1.38
CA THR A 18 28.02 13.54 2.24
C THR A 18 27.40 13.49 3.62
N TYR A 19 27.40 12.33 4.27
CA TYR A 19 27.07 12.23 5.68
C TYR A 19 28.03 11.34 6.43
N TYR A 20 28.10 11.58 7.73
CA TYR A 20 28.88 10.83 8.73
C TYR A 20 27.96 10.52 9.90
N LEU A 21 27.89 9.26 10.33
CA LEU A 21 27.15 8.83 11.49
C LEU A 21 28.13 8.42 12.60
N HIS A 22 28.05 9.08 13.75
CA HIS A 22 28.93 8.83 14.88
C HIS A 22 28.15 8.24 16.05
N ASN A 23 28.79 7.31 16.74
CA ASN A 23 28.36 6.91 18.06
C ASN A 23 28.74 7.98 19.07
N THR A 24 27.76 8.59 19.74
CA THR A 24 28.00 9.71 20.67
C THR A 24 28.63 9.29 21.99
N VAL A 25 28.67 7.99 22.32
CA VAL A 25 29.32 7.47 23.53
C VAL A 25 30.80 7.19 23.28
N THR A 26 31.13 6.57 22.15
CA THR A 26 32.51 6.16 21.83
C THR A 26 33.24 7.14 20.94
N GLY A 27 32.54 8.10 20.29
CA GLY A 27 33.07 8.99 19.26
C GLY A 27 33.35 8.30 17.92
N ALA A 28 33.17 6.98 17.83
CA ALA A 28 33.51 6.21 16.62
C ALA A 28 32.59 6.56 15.46
N LEU A 29 33.15 6.62 14.24
CA LEU A 29 32.40 6.67 13.00
C LEU A 29 31.77 5.29 12.75
N THR A 30 30.44 5.22 12.66
CA THR A 30 29.69 3.97 12.48
C THR A 30 29.24 3.76 11.05
N ASP A 31 28.98 4.85 10.30
CA ASP A 31 28.65 4.80 8.87
C ASP A 31 28.95 6.15 8.20
N SER A 32 29.24 6.12 6.90
CA SER A 32 29.38 7.30 6.05
C SER A 32 29.13 6.96 4.59
N ALA A 33 28.69 7.92 3.82
CA ALA A 33 28.62 7.79 2.36
C ALA A 33 28.64 9.15 1.67
N VAL A 34 29.01 9.11 0.39
CA VAL A 34 28.94 10.23 -0.53
C VAL A 34 28.00 9.86 -1.67
N PHE A 35 27.06 10.74 -1.97
CA PHE A 35 26.12 10.61 -3.07
C PHE A 35 26.29 11.79 -4.02
N THR A 36 26.31 11.50 -5.32
CA THR A 36 26.28 12.54 -6.36
C THR A 36 24.98 12.42 -7.14
N THR A 37 24.27 13.53 -7.31
CA THR A 37 22.92 13.49 -7.92
C THR A 37 22.61 14.78 -8.68
N SER A 38 21.60 14.75 -9.57
CA SER A 38 21.03 15.93 -10.19
C SER A 38 20.22 16.77 -9.18
N GLY A 39 19.95 18.03 -9.50
CA GLY A 39 19.16 18.90 -8.63
C GLY A 39 17.76 18.36 -8.33
N ASN A 40 17.15 17.67 -9.30
CA ASN A 40 15.81 17.11 -9.16
C ASN A 40 15.76 15.90 -8.21
N ASP A 41 16.90 15.20 -8.02
CA ASP A 41 16.97 13.97 -7.24
C ASP A 41 17.57 14.16 -5.83
N VAL A 42 17.92 15.40 -5.44
CA VAL A 42 18.51 15.72 -4.13
C VAL A 42 17.61 15.22 -2.99
N ARG A 43 16.30 15.39 -3.10
CA ARG A 43 15.34 14.93 -2.10
C ARG A 43 15.36 13.41 -1.94
N MET A 44 15.33 12.67 -3.05
CA MET A 44 15.41 11.22 -3.03
C MET A 44 16.77 10.74 -2.47
N CYS A 45 17.82 11.49 -2.73
CA CYS A 45 19.15 11.22 -2.16
C CYS A 45 19.13 11.39 -0.63
N ALA A 46 18.47 12.43 -0.11
CA ALA A 46 18.28 12.61 1.32
C ALA A 46 17.48 11.46 1.96
N HIS A 47 16.43 10.95 1.30
CA HIS A 47 15.70 9.77 1.75
C HIS A 47 16.58 8.52 1.81
N ARG A 48 17.47 8.30 0.83
CA ARG A 48 18.43 7.18 0.86
C ARG A 48 19.44 7.31 2.00
N ILE A 49 19.87 8.53 2.33
CA ILE A 49 20.68 8.79 3.51
C ILE A 49 19.92 8.46 4.79
N ALA A 50 18.67 8.91 4.89
CA ALA A 50 17.80 8.58 6.02
C ALA A 50 17.60 7.06 6.19
N ASP A 51 17.43 6.32 5.09
CA ASP A 51 17.35 4.86 5.09
C ASP A 51 18.63 4.21 5.65
N ARG A 52 19.79 4.68 5.23
CA ARG A 52 21.06 4.14 5.74
C ARG A 52 21.24 4.41 7.22
N ILE A 53 20.95 5.64 7.67
CA ILE A 53 20.99 5.99 9.10
C ILE A 53 20.03 5.13 9.90
N TYR A 54 18.79 5.00 9.43
CA TYR A 54 17.75 4.19 10.08
C TYR A 54 18.18 2.72 10.18
N THR A 55 18.61 2.13 9.08
CA THR A 55 19.07 0.74 9.04
C THR A 55 20.26 0.50 9.98
N ASN A 56 21.22 1.43 10.00
CA ASN A 56 22.38 1.32 10.89
C ASN A 56 21.99 1.38 12.38
N LEU A 57 21.02 2.22 12.73
CA LEU A 57 20.61 2.42 14.11
C LEU A 57 19.65 1.35 14.63
N THR A 58 18.83 0.78 13.76
CA THR A 58 17.73 -0.11 14.16
C THR A 58 17.93 -1.56 13.71
N GLY A 59 18.77 -1.81 12.70
CA GLY A 59 18.88 -3.09 12.01
C GLY A 59 17.71 -3.41 11.09
N GLU A 60 16.73 -2.50 10.98
CA GLU A 60 15.53 -2.68 10.15
C GLU A 60 15.79 -2.25 8.70
N GLY A 61 15.00 -2.77 7.75
CA GLY A 61 15.12 -2.41 6.34
C GLY A 61 14.69 -0.98 6.01
N PRO A 62 15.02 -0.48 4.81
CA PRO A 62 14.76 0.89 4.36
C PRO A 62 13.26 1.16 4.18
N ILE A 63 12.83 2.42 4.40
CA ILE A 63 11.44 2.88 4.25
C ILE A 63 11.31 4.26 3.61
N PHE A 64 12.32 5.16 3.78
CA PHE A 64 12.18 6.56 3.39
C PHE A 64 12.30 6.80 1.89
N ALA A 65 13.16 6.05 1.19
CA ALA A 65 13.30 6.12 -0.27
C ALA A 65 12.23 5.31 -1.00
N SER A 66 11.00 5.33 -0.50
CA SER A 66 9.83 4.69 -1.10
C SER A 66 8.83 5.72 -1.60
N LYS A 67 7.82 5.27 -2.35
CA LYS A 67 6.77 6.12 -2.91
C LYS A 67 5.40 5.68 -2.41
N LEU A 68 4.52 6.65 -2.27
CA LEU A 68 3.10 6.44 -2.02
C LEU A 68 2.31 6.60 -3.32
N VAL A 69 1.26 5.80 -3.48
CA VAL A 69 0.19 6.04 -4.44
C VAL A 69 -1.13 6.11 -3.69
N TYR A 70 -1.91 7.13 -3.97
CA TYR A 70 -3.20 7.34 -3.32
C TYR A 70 -4.13 8.16 -4.23
N VAL A 71 -5.41 8.19 -3.88
CA VAL A 71 -6.38 9.05 -4.54
C VAL A 71 -6.70 10.23 -3.64
N ALA A 72 -6.63 11.42 -4.23
CA ALA A 72 -7.06 12.66 -3.58
C ALA A 72 -8.37 13.16 -4.21
N GLN A 73 -9.37 13.45 -3.39
CA GLN A 73 -10.56 14.17 -3.80
C GLN A 73 -10.40 15.65 -3.48
N LEU A 74 -10.06 16.47 -4.47
CA LEU A 74 -9.78 17.90 -4.30
C LEU A 74 -11.05 18.74 -4.20
N ALA A 75 -12.14 18.26 -4.80
CA ALA A 75 -13.47 18.89 -4.79
C ALA A 75 -14.52 17.85 -5.21
N ARG A 76 -15.80 18.22 -5.14
CA ARG A 76 -16.87 17.43 -5.74
C ARG A 76 -16.57 17.21 -7.23
N ASN A 77 -16.52 15.95 -7.68
CA ASN A 77 -16.19 15.55 -9.05
C ASN A 77 -14.80 16.02 -9.53
N ARG A 78 -13.83 16.03 -8.62
CA ARG A 78 -12.43 16.29 -8.97
C ARG A 78 -11.50 15.39 -8.17
N TYR A 79 -10.97 14.38 -8.85
CA TYR A 79 -10.14 13.34 -8.28
C TYR A 79 -8.78 13.33 -8.95
N GLU A 80 -7.75 13.00 -8.18
CA GLU A 80 -6.40 12.81 -8.68
C GLU A 80 -5.84 11.48 -8.18
N LEU A 81 -5.26 10.71 -9.09
CA LEU A 81 -4.34 9.64 -8.74
C LEU A 81 -2.97 10.27 -8.49
N VAL A 82 -2.50 10.22 -7.27
CA VAL A 82 -1.30 10.95 -6.84
C VAL A 82 -0.18 9.98 -6.52
N ILE A 83 1.03 10.34 -6.94
CA ILE A 83 2.28 9.73 -6.51
C ILE A 83 3.05 10.76 -5.69
N SER A 84 3.57 10.36 -4.53
CA SER A 84 4.42 11.20 -3.70
C SER A 84 5.60 10.42 -3.12
N ASP A 85 6.54 11.12 -2.51
CA ASP A 85 7.54 10.51 -1.63
C ASP A 85 6.87 9.96 -0.37
N SER A 86 7.55 9.09 0.35
CA SER A 86 7.02 8.40 1.55
C SER A 86 6.57 9.35 2.67
N ASP A 87 7.09 10.57 2.69
CA ASP A 87 6.72 11.63 3.63
C ASP A 87 5.60 12.56 3.11
N GLY A 88 4.99 12.23 1.97
CA GLY A 88 3.95 13.03 1.31
C GLY A 88 4.47 14.21 0.48
N GLY A 89 5.77 14.44 0.45
CA GLY A 89 6.39 15.47 -0.39
C GLY A 89 6.49 15.07 -1.87
N ASN A 90 6.89 16.02 -2.73
CA ASN A 90 7.08 15.81 -4.18
C ASN A 90 5.84 15.19 -4.86
N ARG A 91 4.68 15.74 -4.52
CA ARG A 91 3.38 15.28 -5.01
C ARG A 91 3.26 15.50 -6.52
N GLN A 92 2.87 14.46 -7.25
CA GLN A 92 2.64 14.49 -8.69
C GLN A 92 1.30 13.82 -9.02
N ALA A 93 0.45 14.49 -9.79
CA ALA A 93 -0.77 13.89 -10.29
C ALA A 93 -0.44 13.00 -11.50
N ALA A 94 -0.60 11.69 -11.34
CA ALA A 94 -0.44 10.70 -12.42
C ALA A 94 -1.68 10.66 -13.34
N LEU A 95 -2.86 11.01 -12.80
CA LEU A 95 -4.12 11.10 -13.51
C LEU A 95 -5.02 12.11 -12.82
N GLN A 96 -5.77 12.88 -13.61
CA GLN A 96 -6.88 13.71 -13.14
C GLN A 96 -8.20 13.19 -13.74
N SER A 97 -9.26 13.14 -12.93
CA SER A 97 -10.58 12.64 -13.34
C SER A 97 -11.70 13.47 -12.72
N HIS A 98 -12.81 13.57 -13.44
CA HIS A 98 -14.06 14.12 -12.92
C HIS A 98 -14.93 13.07 -12.23
N GLU A 99 -14.60 11.79 -12.42
CA GLU A 99 -15.28 10.66 -11.81
C GLU A 99 -14.36 9.98 -10.80
N PRO A 100 -14.89 9.24 -9.83
CA PRO A 100 -14.10 8.56 -8.81
C PRO A 100 -13.01 7.65 -9.39
N ILE A 101 -11.88 7.65 -8.70
CA ILE A 101 -10.79 6.68 -8.85
C ILE A 101 -10.69 5.98 -7.50
N ILE A 102 -10.54 4.66 -7.47
CA ILE A 102 -10.37 3.90 -6.21
C ILE A 102 -9.35 2.76 -6.38
N SER A 103 -8.90 2.22 -5.25
CA SER A 103 -8.05 1.02 -5.16
C SER A 103 -6.79 1.06 -6.03
N PRO A 104 -5.97 2.14 -6.00
CA PRO A 104 -4.69 2.13 -6.67
C PRO A 104 -3.71 1.20 -5.96
N VAL A 105 -2.91 0.44 -6.73
CA VAL A 105 -1.90 -0.48 -6.20
C VAL A 105 -0.60 -0.32 -6.98
N TRP A 106 0.55 -0.52 -6.33
CA TRP A 106 1.82 -0.63 -7.01
C TRP A 106 2.01 -2.01 -7.63
N SER A 107 2.54 -2.08 -8.85
CA SER A 107 3.20 -3.32 -9.30
C SER A 107 4.46 -3.56 -8.47
N PRO A 108 4.89 -4.83 -8.24
CA PRO A 108 6.07 -5.13 -7.43
C PRO A 108 7.37 -4.50 -7.94
N ASP A 109 7.47 -4.24 -9.24
CA ASP A 109 8.60 -3.57 -9.89
C ASP A 109 8.51 -2.03 -9.85
N GLY A 110 7.41 -1.47 -9.31
CA GLY A 110 7.17 -0.03 -9.19
C GLY A 110 6.93 0.69 -10.53
N LYS A 111 6.67 -0.02 -11.62
CA LYS A 111 6.53 0.59 -12.96
C LYS A 111 5.09 0.83 -13.40
N LYS A 112 4.14 0.13 -12.77
CA LYS A 112 2.72 0.17 -13.16
C LYS A 112 1.84 0.40 -11.94
N ILE A 113 0.68 1.03 -12.20
CA ILE A 113 -0.37 1.24 -11.21
C ILE A 113 -1.70 0.76 -11.81
N PRO A 114 -2.22 -0.42 -11.44
CA PRO A 114 -3.62 -0.73 -11.62
C PRO A 114 -4.48 0.09 -10.64
N TYR A 115 -5.62 0.53 -11.13
CA TYR A 115 -6.63 1.25 -10.35
C TYR A 115 -8.02 1.05 -10.98
N VAL A 116 -9.06 1.38 -10.24
CA VAL A 116 -10.43 1.38 -10.74
C VAL A 116 -10.82 2.82 -11.09
N SER A 117 -11.37 3.04 -12.28
CA SER A 117 -11.94 4.33 -12.72
C SER A 117 -13.42 4.19 -13.06
N PHE A 118 -14.19 5.23 -12.73
CA PHE A 118 -15.60 5.35 -13.05
C PHE A 118 -15.89 6.32 -14.23
N GLU A 119 -14.86 6.70 -15.00
CA GLU A 119 -15.01 7.64 -16.15
C GLU A 119 -16.09 7.23 -17.14
N ASP A 120 -16.28 5.93 -17.39
CA ASP A 120 -17.32 5.40 -18.26
C ASP A 120 -18.63 5.09 -17.50
N ARG A 121 -18.87 5.71 -16.33
CA ARG A 121 -20.03 5.51 -15.44
C ARG A 121 -20.23 4.07 -14.96
N LYS A 122 -19.16 3.28 -15.01
CA LYS A 122 -19.08 1.92 -14.49
C LYS A 122 -17.65 1.66 -14.02
N PRO A 123 -17.43 0.79 -13.03
CA PRO A 123 -16.09 0.47 -12.60
C PRO A 123 -15.34 -0.29 -13.70
N ILE A 124 -14.18 0.24 -14.10
CA ILE A 124 -13.24 -0.39 -15.03
C ILE A 124 -11.88 -0.42 -14.38
N ILE A 125 -11.18 -1.54 -14.43
CA ILE A 125 -9.79 -1.63 -13.98
C ILE A 125 -8.88 -1.25 -15.14
N TYR A 126 -8.11 -0.20 -14.95
CA TYR A 126 -7.03 0.24 -15.83
C TYR A 126 -5.68 -0.12 -15.22
N VAL A 127 -4.69 -0.32 -16.08
CA VAL A 127 -3.27 -0.35 -15.72
C VAL A 127 -2.61 0.83 -16.41
N GLN A 128 -1.95 1.69 -15.63
CA GLN A 128 -1.17 2.82 -16.13
C GLN A 128 0.32 2.51 -16.03
N GLU A 129 1.06 2.75 -17.09
CA GLU A 129 2.51 2.68 -17.13
C GLU A 129 3.13 4.03 -16.76
N LEU A 130 3.99 4.07 -15.76
CA LEU A 130 4.52 5.33 -15.23
C LEU A 130 5.53 6.00 -16.17
N ALA A 131 6.30 5.22 -16.90
CA ALA A 131 7.32 5.77 -17.79
C ALA A 131 6.72 6.56 -18.97
N THR A 132 5.54 6.17 -19.43
CA THR A 132 4.88 6.74 -20.62
C THR A 132 3.61 7.49 -20.31
N GLY A 133 3.01 7.27 -19.12
CA GLY A 133 1.66 7.72 -18.78
C GLY A 133 0.55 6.97 -19.53
N ALA A 134 0.89 6.01 -20.40
CA ALA A 134 -0.09 5.23 -21.14
C ALA A 134 -0.91 4.34 -20.21
N ARG A 135 -2.21 4.24 -20.47
CA ARG A 135 -3.12 3.38 -19.71
C ARG A 135 -3.99 2.54 -20.64
N HIS A 136 -4.32 1.34 -20.19
CA HIS A 136 -5.21 0.44 -20.90
C HIS A 136 -6.16 -0.27 -19.95
N ALA A 137 -7.40 -0.51 -20.37
CA ALA A 137 -8.37 -1.25 -19.58
C ALA A 137 -8.05 -2.75 -19.63
N ILE A 138 -8.01 -3.40 -18.45
CA ILE A 138 -7.79 -4.85 -18.33
C ILE A 138 -9.04 -5.59 -17.87
N CYS A 139 -9.97 -4.92 -17.16
CA CYS A 139 -11.27 -5.47 -16.77
C CYS A 139 -12.35 -4.42 -16.99
N ALA A 140 -13.26 -4.71 -17.93
CA ALA A 140 -14.42 -3.88 -18.25
C ALA A 140 -15.70 -4.73 -18.39
N PHE A 141 -15.79 -5.80 -17.58
CA PHE A 141 -16.91 -6.74 -17.61
C PHE A 141 -18.18 -6.09 -17.08
N ARG A 142 -19.34 -6.71 -17.33
CA ARG A 142 -20.61 -6.30 -16.74
C ARG A 142 -20.54 -6.49 -15.22
N GLY A 143 -21.09 -5.51 -14.50
CA GLY A 143 -21.13 -5.50 -13.04
C GLY A 143 -19.87 -4.88 -12.41
N ASN A 144 -19.50 -5.36 -11.23
CA ASN A 144 -18.35 -4.87 -10.48
C ASN A 144 -17.03 -5.37 -11.09
N ASN A 145 -16.06 -4.48 -11.21
CA ASN A 145 -14.66 -4.73 -11.55
C ASN A 145 -13.82 -3.92 -10.55
N SER A 146 -13.25 -4.56 -9.53
CA SER A 146 -12.62 -3.84 -8.42
C SER A 146 -11.44 -4.56 -7.79
N ALA A 147 -10.78 -3.87 -6.87
CA ALA A 147 -9.76 -4.37 -5.97
C ALA A 147 -8.66 -5.19 -6.67
N PRO A 148 -7.91 -4.59 -7.62
CA PRO A 148 -6.78 -5.27 -8.23
C PRO A 148 -5.66 -5.49 -7.21
N ALA A 149 -4.98 -6.65 -7.27
CA ALA A 149 -3.82 -6.96 -6.45
C ALA A 149 -2.82 -7.81 -7.24
N PHE A 150 -1.54 -7.43 -7.23
CA PHE A 150 -0.48 -8.22 -7.84
C PHE A 150 0.03 -9.31 -6.92
N SER A 151 0.40 -10.46 -7.51
CA SER A 151 1.30 -11.42 -6.86
C SER A 151 2.69 -10.80 -6.62
N ALA A 152 3.44 -11.34 -5.66
CA ALA A 152 4.75 -10.81 -5.29
C ALA A 152 5.77 -10.79 -6.45
N ASP A 153 5.67 -11.76 -7.37
CA ASP A 153 6.47 -11.85 -8.60
C ASP A 153 5.99 -10.94 -9.74
N GLY A 154 4.82 -10.29 -9.57
CA GLY A 154 4.20 -9.43 -10.57
C GLY A 154 3.61 -10.15 -11.78
N GLY A 155 3.61 -11.48 -11.81
CA GLY A 155 3.14 -12.28 -12.95
C GLY A 155 1.63 -12.46 -12.99
N THR A 156 0.97 -12.44 -11.84
CA THR A 156 -0.48 -12.65 -11.67
C THR A 156 -1.15 -11.42 -11.09
N LEU A 157 -2.35 -11.13 -11.57
CA LEU A 157 -3.25 -10.12 -11.01
C LEU A 157 -4.52 -10.81 -10.48
N ALA A 158 -4.86 -10.57 -9.23
CA ALA A 158 -6.15 -10.90 -8.65
C ALA A 158 -7.09 -9.71 -8.75
N VAL A 159 -8.37 -9.95 -9.04
CA VAL A 159 -9.41 -8.91 -9.15
C VAL A 159 -10.73 -9.43 -8.60
N ALA A 160 -11.59 -8.54 -8.12
CA ALA A 160 -12.93 -8.87 -7.68
C ALA A 160 -13.94 -8.52 -8.79
N LEU A 161 -14.66 -9.52 -9.32
CA LEU A 161 -15.61 -9.37 -10.42
C LEU A 161 -16.96 -9.95 -10.06
N SER A 162 -18.07 -9.29 -10.48
CA SER A 162 -19.44 -9.81 -10.36
C SER A 162 -20.04 -10.25 -11.71
N ARG A 163 -19.19 -10.50 -12.71
CA ARG A 163 -19.62 -10.87 -14.08
C ARG A 163 -20.51 -12.11 -14.18
N ASP A 164 -20.32 -13.05 -13.27
CA ASP A 164 -21.01 -14.35 -13.27
C ASP A 164 -21.94 -14.51 -12.03
N GLY A 165 -22.45 -13.40 -11.47
CA GLY A 165 -23.33 -13.35 -10.30
C GLY A 165 -22.76 -12.52 -9.15
N LEU A 166 -22.70 -13.08 -7.93
CA LEU A 166 -22.08 -12.40 -6.78
C LEU A 166 -20.59 -12.14 -7.05
N THR A 167 -20.07 -11.07 -6.44
CA THR A 167 -18.66 -10.72 -6.55
C THR A 167 -17.78 -11.85 -6.02
N GLN A 168 -16.82 -12.27 -6.82
CA GLN A 168 -15.86 -13.32 -6.51
C GLN A 168 -14.46 -12.90 -6.95
N ILE A 169 -13.45 -13.57 -6.43
CA ILE A 169 -12.06 -13.34 -6.85
C ILE A 169 -11.78 -14.11 -8.16
N TYR A 170 -11.18 -13.42 -9.10
CA TYR A 170 -10.64 -13.95 -10.34
C TYR A 170 -9.16 -13.71 -10.41
N LEU A 171 -8.44 -14.59 -11.07
CA LEU A 171 -7.00 -14.46 -11.36
C LEU A 171 -6.80 -14.36 -12.87
N MET A 172 -5.81 -13.56 -13.26
CA MET A 172 -5.36 -13.42 -14.65
C MET A 172 -3.86 -13.15 -14.70
N ASN A 173 -3.26 -13.28 -15.86
CA ASN A 173 -1.91 -12.80 -16.08
C ASN A 173 -1.86 -11.25 -15.92
N ALA A 174 -0.71 -10.71 -15.54
CA ALA A 174 -0.53 -9.26 -15.35
C ALA A 174 -0.83 -8.41 -16.60
N ASN A 175 -0.86 -9.02 -17.79
CA ASN A 175 -1.24 -8.38 -19.05
C ASN A 175 -2.75 -8.46 -19.37
N GLY A 176 -3.58 -8.96 -18.45
CA GLY A 176 -5.03 -9.08 -18.59
C GLY A 176 -5.52 -10.36 -19.30
N THR A 177 -4.62 -11.25 -19.72
CA THR A 177 -5.00 -12.52 -20.35
C THR A 177 -5.19 -13.64 -19.34
N GLY A 178 -5.79 -14.78 -19.75
CA GLY A 178 -5.89 -15.97 -18.91
C GLY A 178 -6.83 -15.85 -17.73
N LEU A 179 -7.88 -15.00 -17.82
CA LEU A 179 -8.85 -14.80 -16.74
C LEU A 179 -9.51 -16.12 -16.35
N ARG A 180 -9.44 -16.45 -15.04
CA ARG A 180 -10.11 -17.61 -14.46
C ARG A 180 -10.72 -17.27 -13.11
N ARG A 181 -11.88 -17.84 -12.80
CA ARG A 181 -12.50 -17.70 -11.48
C ARG A 181 -11.68 -18.46 -10.45
N PHE A 182 -11.36 -17.82 -9.32
CA PHE A 182 -10.59 -18.41 -8.24
C PHE A 182 -11.47 -18.84 -7.08
N THR A 183 -12.33 -17.93 -6.57
CA THR A 183 -13.26 -18.29 -5.49
C THR A 183 -14.64 -18.68 -6.01
N LYS A 184 -15.32 -19.55 -5.24
CA LYS A 184 -16.69 -19.95 -5.50
C LYS A 184 -17.40 -20.09 -4.16
N SER A 185 -18.20 -19.09 -3.80
CA SER A 185 -18.96 -19.04 -2.54
C SER A 185 -20.38 -18.52 -2.78
N TYR A 186 -21.24 -18.66 -1.78
CA TYR A 186 -22.57 -18.04 -1.76
C TYR A 186 -22.54 -16.60 -1.20
N GLY A 187 -21.40 -16.11 -0.79
CA GLY A 187 -21.18 -14.75 -0.32
C GLY A 187 -20.41 -13.90 -1.33
N ILE A 188 -20.12 -12.67 -0.94
CA ILE A 188 -19.28 -11.73 -1.65
C ILE A 188 -17.83 -11.96 -1.24
N ASP A 189 -16.95 -12.25 -2.21
CA ASP A 189 -15.52 -12.32 -2.04
C ASP A 189 -14.87 -11.14 -2.77
N THR A 190 -14.12 -10.32 -2.05
CA THR A 190 -13.54 -9.06 -2.55
C THR A 190 -12.18 -8.75 -1.88
N GLU A 191 -11.52 -7.69 -2.33
CA GLU A 191 -10.26 -7.19 -1.76
C GLU A 191 -9.19 -8.28 -1.61
N PRO A 192 -8.77 -8.93 -2.72
CA PRO A 192 -7.75 -9.95 -2.67
C PRO A 192 -6.38 -9.35 -2.33
N CYS A 193 -5.56 -10.13 -1.61
CA CYS A 193 -4.16 -9.85 -1.35
C CYS A 193 -3.38 -11.17 -1.39
N PHE A 194 -2.25 -11.21 -2.08
CA PHE A 194 -1.39 -12.41 -2.08
C PHE A 194 -0.55 -12.48 -0.81
N SER A 195 -0.26 -13.70 -0.35
CA SER A 195 0.81 -13.93 0.63
C SER A 195 2.18 -13.62 0.02
N ALA A 196 3.15 -13.30 0.86
CA ALA A 196 4.51 -12.99 0.44
C ALA A 196 5.21 -14.15 -0.28
N ASP A 197 4.92 -15.38 0.13
CA ASP A 197 5.42 -16.63 -0.49
C ASP A 197 4.67 -17.05 -1.76
N GLY A 198 3.59 -16.29 -2.12
CA GLY A 198 2.76 -16.59 -3.29
C GLY A 198 1.91 -17.85 -3.18
N GLN A 199 1.82 -18.48 -2.00
CA GLN A 199 1.06 -19.74 -1.86
C GLN A 199 -0.42 -19.53 -1.54
N TRP A 200 -0.80 -18.36 -1.02
CA TRP A 200 -2.14 -18.04 -0.58
C TRP A 200 -2.66 -16.74 -1.19
N VAL A 201 -3.97 -16.68 -1.35
CA VAL A 201 -4.70 -15.42 -1.55
C VAL A 201 -5.57 -15.19 -0.33
N TYR A 202 -5.36 -14.07 0.36
CA TYR A 202 -6.22 -13.54 1.41
C TYR A 202 -7.29 -12.67 0.75
N PHE A 203 -8.48 -12.62 1.31
CA PHE A 203 -9.57 -11.80 0.79
C PHE A 203 -10.64 -11.56 1.86
N THR A 204 -11.43 -10.53 1.68
CA THR A 204 -12.63 -10.27 2.46
C THR A 204 -13.77 -11.14 1.95
N SER A 205 -14.51 -11.80 2.86
CA SER A 205 -15.69 -12.59 2.51
C SER A 205 -16.77 -12.53 3.59
N ASP A 206 -18.02 -12.40 3.18
CA ASP A 206 -19.21 -12.46 4.05
C ASP A 206 -19.88 -13.86 4.07
N ARG A 207 -19.20 -14.89 3.53
CA ARG A 207 -19.74 -16.28 3.45
C ARG A 207 -20.12 -16.87 4.81
N GLY A 208 -19.60 -16.35 5.91
CA GLY A 208 -19.92 -16.75 7.29
C GLY A 208 -20.94 -15.83 7.97
N GLY A 209 -21.62 -14.94 7.22
CA GLY A 209 -22.62 -13.98 7.70
C GLY A 209 -22.09 -12.54 7.69
N ALA A 210 -21.08 -12.20 8.48
CA ALA A 210 -20.44 -10.89 8.47
C ALA A 210 -19.07 -10.94 7.75
N PRO A 211 -18.62 -9.83 7.12
CA PRO A 211 -17.31 -9.77 6.48
C PRO A 211 -16.17 -10.12 7.42
N GLN A 212 -15.33 -11.04 6.98
CA GLN A 212 -14.12 -11.51 7.66
C GLN A 212 -13.02 -11.77 6.64
N ILE A 213 -11.77 -11.84 7.12
CA ILE A 213 -10.67 -12.24 6.26
C ILE A 213 -10.63 -13.76 6.18
N TYR A 214 -10.59 -14.23 4.95
CA TYR A 214 -10.36 -15.62 4.58
C TYR A 214 -9.07 -15.73 3.77
N ARG A 215 -8.51 -16.92 3.71
CA ARG A 215 -7.43 -17.28 2.79
C ARG A 215 -7.76 -18.55 2.04
N GLN A 216 -7.23 -18.69 0.84
CA GLN A 216 -7.39 -19.89 0.03
C GLN A 216 -6.06 -20.21 -0.65
N PRO A 217 -5.64 -21.51 -0.71
CA PRO A 217 -4.41 -21.89 -1.41
C PRO A 217 -4.47 -21.51 -2.88
N LEU A 218 -3.40 -20.90 -3.43
CA LEU A 218 -3.33 -20.52 -4.84
C LEU A 218 -3.39 -21.76 -5.76
N ALA A 219 -2.87 -22.90 -5.29
CA ALA A 219 -2.94 -24.20 -5.98
C ALA A 219 -4.37 -24.80 -6.00
N GLY A 220 -5.32 -24.21 -5.29
CA GLY A 220 -6.68 -24.71 -5.13
C GLY A 220 -6.90 -25.36 -3.75
N GLY A 221 -8.17 -25.53 -3.37
CA GLY A 221 -8.56 -26.07 -2.07
C GLY A 221 -9.65 -25.20 -1.41
N PRO A 222 -10.12 -25.55 -0.20
CA PRO A 222 -11.13 -24.80 0.53
C PRO A 222 -10.55 -23.48 1.06
N ALA A 223 -11.43 -22.48 1.20
CA ALA A 223 -11.08 -21.26 1.89
C ALA A 223 -11.20 -21.44 3.41
N GLU A 224 -10.26 -20.87 4.14
CA GLU A 224 -10.17 -20.88 5.60
C GLU A 224 -10.37 -19.48 6.17
N ARG A 225 -11.15 -19.33 7.23
CA ARG A 225 -11.29 -18.07 7.95
C ARG A 225 -10.02 -17.79 8.75
N VAL A 226 -9.54 -16.54 8.68
CA VAL A 226 -8.31 -16.09 9.35
C VAL A 226 -8.60 -15.21 10.55
N THR A 227 -9.62 -14.33 10.48
CA THR A 227 -9.93 -13.38 11.56
C THR A 227 -11.04 -13.89 12.45
N PHE A 228 -10.82 -13.78 13.77
CA PHE A 228 -11.75 -14.15 14.85
C PHE A 228 -11.77 -13.04 15.90
N GLY A 229 -12.80 -13.02 16.75
CA GLY A 229 -12.90 -12.07 17.87
C GLY A 229 -13.36 -10.66 17.47
N SER A 230 -13.45 -10.33 16.19
CA SER A 230 -14.09 -9.12 15.69
C SER A 230 -15.39 -9.46 14.95
N SER A 231 -16.40 -8.59 15.05
CA SER A 231 -17.64 -8.76 14.28
C SER A 231 -17.50 -8.42 12.81
N TYR A 232 -16.40 -7.78 12.41
CA TYR A 232 -16.19 -7.27 11.06
C TYR A 232 -14.69 -7.09 10.79
N ALA A 233 -14.17 -7.66 9.70
CA ALA A 233 -12.80 -7.51 9.24
C ALA A 233 -12.75 -7.47 7.71
N ILE A 234 -12.11 -6.44 7.13
CA ILE A 234 -12.01 -6.19 5.68
C ILE A 234 -10.63 -5.67 5.29
N SER A 235 -10.39 -5.56 3.98
CA SER A 235 -9.21 -4.91 3.38
C SER A 235 -7.88 -5.52 3.85
N PRO A 236 -7.66 -6.84 3.65
CA PRO A 236 -6.42 -7.48 4.07
C PRO A 236 -5.23 -7.00 3.26
N THR A 237 -4.09 -6.84 3.93
CA THR A 237 -2.78 -6.68 3.29
C THR A 237 -1.73 -7.45 4.08
N VAL A 238 -0.78 -8.08 3.39
CA VAL A 238 0.29 -8.89 3.99
C VAL A 238 1.61 -8.16 3.87
N SER A 239 2.41 -8.13 4.94
CA SER A 239 3.75 -7.56 4.91
C SER A 239 4.66 -8.35 3.97
N ARG A 240 5.68 -7.67 3.40
CA ARG A 240 6.57 -8.27 2.40
C ARG A 240 7.37 -9.45 2.94
N ASP A 241 7.65 -9.49 4.25
CA ASP A 241 8.30 -10.61 4.94
C ASP A 241 7.33 -11.75 5.28
N GLY A 242 6.03 -11.60 5.00
CA GLY A 242 4.99 -12.58 5.27
C GLY A 242 4.60 -12.73 6.74
N ARG A 243 5.17 -11.91 7.64
CA ARG A 243 4.94 -12.04 9.08
C ARG A 243 3.64 -11.44 9.55
N TYR A 244 3.22 -10.31 8.97
CA TYR A 244 2.07 -9.56 9.45
C TYR A 244 0.96 -9.52 8.41
N LEU A 245 -0.28 -9.61 8.91
CA LEU A 245 -1.51 -9.32 8.17
C LEU A 245 -2.14 -8.07 8.80
N SER A 246 -2.31 -7.01 8.03
CA SER A 246 -3.12 -5.87 8.43
C SER A 246 -4.50 -5.94 7.81
N TYR A 247 -5.50 -5.41 8.51
CA TYR A 247 -6.87 -5.34 8.06
C TYR A 247 -7.63 -4.24 8.81
N ILE A 248 -8.78 -3.84 8.32
CA ILE A 248 -9.69 -2.93 9.02
C ILE A 248 -10.65 -3.76 9.88
N SER A 249 -10.67 -3.47 11.17
CA SER A 249 -11.58 -4.08 12.15
C SER A 249 -12.60 -3.08 12.63
N ARG A 250 -13.86 -3.53 12.82
CA ARG A 250 -14.92 -2.69 13.40
C ARG A 250 -15.06 -3.01 14.88
N ILE A 251 -14.77 -2.01 15.73
CA ILE A 251 -14.86 -2.11 17.18
C ILE A 251 -15.66 -0.91 17.69
N ASP A 252 -16.70 -1.14 18.46
CA ASP A 252 -17.61 -0.10 19.00
C ASP A 252 -18.12 0.86 17.92
N GLY A 253 -18.42 0.32 16.73
CA GLY A 253 -18.91 1.10 15.60
C GLY A 253 -17.82 1.86 14.81
N ARG A 254 -16.57 1.82 15.24
CA ARG A 254 -15.44 2.51 14.65
C ARG A 254 -14.61 1.57 13.79
N PHE A 255 -14.12 2.05 12.65
CA PHE A 255 -13.25 1.31 11.75
C PHE A 255 -11.80 1.65 12.07
N ARG A 256 -11.03 0.67 12.51
CA ARG A 256 -9.64 0.83 12.95
C ARG A 256 -8.73 -0.17 12.30
N THR A 257 -7.50 0.24 12.06
CA THR A 257 -6.47 -0.65 11.53
C THR A 257 -5.98 -1.59 12.63
N ALA A 258 -6.05 -2.88 12.33
CA ALA A 258 -5.52 -3.96 13.14
C ALA A 258 -4.37 -4.65 12.42
N VAL A 259 -3.43 -5.21 13.17
CA VAL A 259 -2.33 -6.04 12.69
C VAL A 259 -2.35 -7.36 13.44
N MET A 260 -2.32 -8.46 12.68
CA MET A 260 -2.13 -9.82 13.20
C MET A 260 -0.71 -10.29 12.90
N ASP A 261 0.01 -10.75 13.90
CA ASP A 261 1.24 -11.53 13.69
C ASP A 261 0.83 -12.95 13.26
N LEU A 262 1.10 -13.30 12.01
CA LEU A 262 0.70 -14.59 11.41
C LEU A 262 1.42 -15.79 12.02
N THR A 263 2.53 -15.57 12.74
CA THR A 263 3.26 -16.64 13.45
C THR A 263 2.61 -16.98 14.79
N THR A 264 2.14 -15.97 15.51
CA THR A 264 1.59 -16.14 16.87
C THR A 264 0.06 -16.08 16.92
N GLY A 265 -0.58 -15.53 15.90
CA GLY A 265 -2.01 -15.23 15.87
C GLY A 265 -2.41 -14.02 16.75
N GLN A 266 -1.44 -13.31 17.33
CA GLN A 266 -1.71 -12.14 18.15
C GLN A 266 -2.22 -10.99 17.32
N ASN A 267 -3.30 -10.34 17.77
CA ASN A 267 -3.89 -9.15 17.15
C ASN A 267 -3.59 -7.89 17.97
N THR A 268 -3.23 -6.82 17.30
CA THR A 268 -2.98 -5.50 17.88
C THR A 268 -3.76 -4.44 17.10
N LEU A 269 -4.53 -3.59 17.79
CA LEU A 269 -5.05 -2.36 17.20
C LEU A 269 -3.93 -1.33 17.16
N VAL A 270 -3.61 -0.85 15.96
CA VAL A 270 -2.45 0.02 15.75
C VAL A 270 -2.82 1.48 15.53
N THR A 271 -4.12 1.78 15.45
CA THR A 271 -4.64 3.15 15.28
C THR A 271 -5.67 3.49 16.34
N THR A 272 -5.84 4.79 16.57
CA THR A 272 -6.86 5.38 17.48
C THR A 272 -7.91 6.18 16.73
N THR A 273 -7.79 6.29 15.43
CA THR A 273 -8.74 6.94 14.51
C THR A 273 -9.99 6.08 14.32
N ASP A 274 -11.05 6.66 13.76
CA ASP A 274 -12.40 6.06 13.79
C ASP A 274 -12.93 5.63 12.42
N ARG A 275 -12.25 6.04 11.33
CA ARG A 275 -12.67 5.81 9.93
C ARG A 275 -11.49 5.41 9.06
N ASP A 276 -10.75 4.42 9.51
CA ASP A 276 -9.59 3.94 8.77
C ASP A 276 -10.00 3.11 7.57
N GLU A 277 -9.22 3.21 6.50
CA GLU A 277 -9.40 2.49 5.25
C GLU A 277 -8.04 2.13 4.62
N SER A 278 -8.03 1.10 3.80
CA SER A 278 -6.96 0.77 2.86
C SER A 278 -5.55 0.77 3.47
N PRO A 279 -5.30 0.02 4.56
CA PRO A 279 -3.98 -0.08 5.14
C PRO A 279 -2.99 -0.69 4.15
N SER A 280 -1.76 -0.19 4.12
CA SER A 280 -0.68 -0.70 3.27
C SER A 280 0.63 -0.69 4.02
N PHE A 281 1.39 -1.79 3.95
CA PHE A 281 2.69 -1.88 4.61
C PHE A 281 3.78 -1.09 3.90
N ALA A 282 4.63 -0.44 4.69
CA ALA A 282 5.93 0.03 4.24
C ALA A 282 6.82 -1.15 3.81
N PRO A 283 7.85 -0.92 2.96
CA PRO A 283 8.68 -1.99 2.40
C PRO A 283 9.34 -2.91 3.44
N ASN A 284 9.67 -2.38 4.63
CA ASN A 284 10.28 -3.17 5.72
C ASN A 284 9.26 -3.95 6.58
N GLY A 285 7.96 -3.80 6.34
CA GLY A 285 6.91 -4.47 7.11
C GLY A 285 6.74 -4.01 8.56
N ARG A 286 7.37 -2.89 8.97
CA ARG A 286 7.31 -2.37 10.36
C ARG A 286 6.36 -1.20 10.54
N PHE A 287 5.99 -0.57 9.45
CA PHE A 287 5.06 0.55 9.42
C PHE A 287 3.95 0.31 8.41
N LEU A 288 2.85 1.00 8.64
CA LEU A 288 1.68 1.05 7.77
C LEU A 288 1.39 2.49 7.40
N VAL A 289 0.88 2.68 6.18
CA VAL A 289 0.14 3.88 5.78
C VAL A 289 -1.31 3.48 5.64
N TYR A 290 -2.22 4.32 6.10
CA TYR A 290 -3.66 4.11 5.99
C TYR A 290 -4.37 5.45 5.71
N ALA A 291 -5.51 5.40 5.06
CA ALA A 291 -6.37 6.57 4.93
C ALA A 291 -7.31 6.65 6.14
N THR A 292 -7.63 7.85 6.57
CA THR A 292 -8.58 8.10 7.66
C THR A 292 -9.20 9.49 7.53
N GLU A 293 -10.16 9.80 8.37
CA GLU A 293 -10.82 11.10 8.41
C GLU A 293 -10.48 11.83 9.72
N VAL A 294 -10.03 13.07 9.61
CA VAL A 294 -9.79 13.95 10.74
C VAL A 294 -10.53 15.27 10.51
N ASN A 295 -11.44 15.64 11.43
CA ASN A 295 -12.27 16.85 11.32
C ASN A 295 -13.05 16.96 9.99
N GLY A 296 -13.58 15.84 9.49
CA GLY A 296 -14.35 15.79 8.24
C GLY A 296 -13.50 15.84 6.96
N ARG A 297 -12.18 15.68 7.06
CA ARG A 297 -11.25 15.68 5.93
C ARG A 297 -10.48 14.38 5.85
N GLY A 298 -10.38 13.82 4.66
CA GLY A 298 -9.53 12.67 4.38
C GLY A 298 -8.06 13.01 4.57
N VAL A 299 -7.31 12.16 5.27
CA VAL A 299 -5.87 12.30 5.51
C VAL A 299 -5.19 10.95 5.44
N LEU A 300 -3.90 10.93 5.18
CA LEU A 300 -3.08 9.73 5.38
C LEU A 300 -2.46 9.75 6.77
N GLY A 301 -2.55 8.62 7.46
CA GLY A 301 -1.86 8.35 8.71
C GLY A 301 -0.79 7.28 8.53
N THR A 302 0.16 7.25 9.45
CA THR A 302 1.16 6.19 9.57
C THR A 302 1.07 5.58 10.96
N ALA A 303 1.27 4.27 11.07
CA ALA A 303 1.33 3.56 12.34
C ALA A 303 2.41 2.49 12.31
N SER A 304 3.05 2.24 13.47
CA SER A 304 3.93 1.08 13.64
C SER A 304 3.09 -0.19 13.87
N VAL A 305 3.62 -1.34 13.45
CA VAL A 305 2.91 -2.64 13.59
C VAL A 305 2.65 -3.05 15.04
N ASP A 306 3.39 -2.49 16.00
CA ASP A 306 3.21 -2.71 17.43
C ASP A 306 2.24 -1.69 18.08
N GLY A 307 1.70 -0.73 17.31
CA GLY A 307 0.76 0.30 17.77
C GLY A 307 1.35 1.39 18.66
N ARG A 308 2.69 1.43 18.84
CA ARG A 308 3.34 2.42 19.71
C ARG A 308 3.45 3.79 19.07
N LEU A 309 3.51 3.85 17.75
CA LEU A 309 3.59 5.07 16.97
C LEU A 309 2.39 5.13 16.03
N SER A 310 1.65 6.23 16.11
CA SER A 310 0.60 6.56 15.15
C SER A 310 0.60 8.07 14.95
N THR A 311 0.75 8.53 13.71
CA THR A 311 0.88 9.94 13.41
C THR A 311 0.26 10.25 12.05
N ARG A 312 -0.21 11.48 11.90
CA ARG A 312 -0.63 11.99 10.60
C ARG A 312 0.61 12.20 9.71
N LEU A 313 0.53 11.81 8.47
CA LEU A 313 1.55 12.09 7.48
C LEU A 313 1.55 13.59 7.19
N THR A 314 2.68 14.27 7.46
CA THR A 314 2.84 15.71 7.22
C THR A 314 3.14 16.00 5.75
N GLY A 315 2.85 17.24 5.29
CA GLY A 315 3.14 17.69 3.92
C GLY A 315 2.06 17.33 2.90
N LEU A 316 1.08 16.53 3.25
CA LEU A 316 -0.14 16.41 2.47
C LEU A 316 -1.03 17.61 2.80
N GLY A 317 -1.34 18.41 1.80
CA GLY A 317 -2.53 19.26 1.87
C GLY A 317 -3.75 18.37 2.17
N ASP A 318 -4.85 18.98 2.53
CA ASP A 318 -6.10 18.24 2.72
C ASP A 318 -6.38 17.37 1.49
N ILE A 319 -6.56 16.09 1.70
CA ILE A 319 -6.84 15.10 0.65
C ILE A 319 -8.32 15.07 0.37
#